data_bc5165baf17c51da3f919cdb5ebeeec1
#
_entry.id   bc5165baf17c51da3f919cdb5ebeeec1
#
_cell.length_a   1.000
_cell.length_b   1.000
_cell.length_c   1.000
_cell.angle_alpha   90.00
_cell.angle_beta   90.00
_cell.angle_gamma   90.00
#
_symmetry.space_group_name_H-M   'P 1'
#
loop_
_entity.id
_entity.type
_entity.pdbx_description
1 polymer ?
#
loop_
_entity_poly.entity_id
_entity_poly.type
_entity_poly.pdbx_seq_one_letter_code
_entity_poly.pdbx_strand_id
1 'polypeptide(L)'
;TSDQGFFVLRPNYLATMTEDFDLRDEAEQPSDGDLDRVLRPARFDDFTGQKAAMENLEVFVQAAVKRGEALDHMLLHGPPGLGKTTLANIVANELNVAIRTTSGPVLDKPGDLAGLLTNLEPNDVLFIDEIHRLSPVVEEYLYSAMEDYRIDLVIDSGPNARTVQIELHPFTLIGATTRSGLLTAPLRARFGINLRLQYY
;
A
#
# COMPACT_ATOMS: atom_id res chain seq x y z
N THR A 1 -1.43 44.80 -70.38
CA THR A 1 0.01 44.92 -70.31
C THR A 1 0.56 44.04 -69.21
N SER A 2 0.99 42.94 -69.70
CA SER A 2 1.72 41.85 -69.12
C SER A 2 2.97 42.27 -68.32
N ASP A 3 3.23 41.60 -67.24
CA ASP A 3 4.61 41.34 -66.89
C ASP A 3 4.69 39.95 -66.26
N GLN A 4 5.41 39.09 -67.01
CA GLN A 4 5.71 37.71 -66.61
C GLN A 4 7.05 37.70 -65.86
N GLY A 5 6.99 37.57 -64.56
CA GLY A 5 8.17 37.36 -63.71
C GLY A 5 8.64 35.90 -63.81
N PHE A 6 9.72 35.66 -64.52
CA PHE A 6 10.44 34.38 -64.58
C PHE A 6 11.14 34.10 -63.28
N PHE A 7 10.73 33.04 -62.60
CA PHE A 7 11.41 32.58 -61.38
C PHE A 7 12.54 31.61 -61.75
N VAL A 8 13.76 32.07 -61.63
CA VAL A 8 14.98 31.26 -61.82
C VAL A 8 15.21 30.43 -60.56
N LEU A 9 15.02 29.12 -60.67
CA LEU A 9 15.41 28.15 -59.65
C LEU A 9 16.95 28.13 -59.52
N ARG A 10 17.47 28.52 -58.37
CA ARG A 10 18.86 28.33 -58.00
C ARG A 10 19.09 26.89 -57.60
N PRO A 11 20.14 26.20 -58.07
CA PRO A 11 20.49 24.81 -57.73
C PRO A 11 21.36 24.79 -56.45
N ASN A 12 20.79 24.95 -55.29
CA ASN A 12 21.53 24.76 -54.02
C ASN A 12 20.62 24.44 -52.84
N TYR A 13 19.60 23.59 -53.04
CA TYR A 13 18.73 23.12 -51.95
C TYR A 13 18.71 21.59 -51.78
N LEU A 14 19.81 20.91 -52.18
CA LEU A 14 19.92 19.46 -52.09
C LEU A 14 21.12 18.98 -51.26
N ALA A 15 21.61 19.82 -50.33
CA ALA A 15 22.79 19.48 -49.54
C ALA A 15 22.66 19.76 -48.03
N THR A 16 21.47 19.73 -47.47
CA THR A 16 21.30 19.80 -45.97
C THR A 16 20.06 19.05 -45.50
N MET A 17 19.92 17.77 -45.88
CA MET A 17 18.98 16.85 -45.25
C MET A 17 19.65 15.49 -45.03
N THR A 18 20.82 15.52 -44.36
CA THR A 18 21.38 14.38 -43.65
C THR A 18 21.67 14.85 -42.24
N GLU A 19 20.66 15.35 -41.56
CA GLU A 19 20.71 15.36 -40.10
C GLU A 19 20.29 13.96 -39.62
N ASP A 20 21.24 13.34 -38.95
CA ASP A 20 21.13 12.11 -38.21
C ASP A 20 19.79 12.02 -37.49
N PHE A 21 18.91 11.16 -37.97
CA PHE A 21 17.80 10.65 -37.19
C PHE A 21 18.41 9.63 -36.20
N ASP A 22 18.88 10.16 -35.08
CA ASP A 22 19.37 9.35 -33.95
C ASP A 22 18.16 8.60 -33.35
N LEU A 23 17.97 7.37 -33.81
CA LEU A 23 16.97 6.42 -33.29
C LEU A 23 17.40 5.88 -31.92
N ARG A 24 17.92 6.75 -31.07
CA ARG A 24 18.12 6.52 -29.66
C ARG A 24 17.15 7.38 -28.87
N ASP A 25 15.85 7.25 -29.15
CA ASP A 25 14.88 7.38 -28.09
C ASP A 25 15.20 6.24 -27.12
N GLU A 26 15.96 6.57 -26.09
CA GLU A 26 16.09 5.77 -24.90
C GLU A 26 14.67 5.65 -24.31
N ALA A 27 13.92 4.66 -24.80
CA ALA A 27 12.77 4.17 -24.08
C ALA A 27 13.31 3.83 -22.68
N GLU A 28 13.01 4.65 -21.69
CA GLU A 28 13.31 4.37 -20.29
C GLU A 28 12.84 2.95 -20.04
N GLN A 29 13.82 2.04 -19.88
CA GLN A 29 13.49 0.67 -19.52
C GLN A 29 12.82 0.75 -18.16
N PRO A 30 11.61 0.20 -17.98
CA PRO A 30 10.94 0.21 -16.70
C PRO A 30 11.92 -0.30 -15.65
N SER A 31 12.04 0.40 -14.53
CA SER A 31 12.89 -0.06 -13.44
C SER A 31 12.42 -1.45 -12.98
N ASP A 32 13.32 -2.29 -12.46
CA ASP A 32 12.94 -3.60 -11.93
C ASP A 32 11.75 -3.52 -10.97
N GLY A 33 11.58 -2.38 -10.27
CA GLY A 33 10.43 -2.10 -9.41
C GLY A 33 9.13 -1.88 -10.17
N ASP A 34 9.16 -1.31 -11.36
CA ASP A 34 7.98 -1.09 -12.20
C ASP A 34 7.55 -2.39 -12.88
N LEU A 35 8.49 -3.21 -13.33
CA LEU A 35 8.23 -4.56 -13.84
C LEU A 35 7.63 -5.45 -12.76
N ASP A 36 8.13 -5.38 -11.52
CA ASP A 36 7.61 -6.13 -10.37
C ASP A 36 6.16 -5.72 -10.04
N ARG A 37 5.81 -4.44 -10.20
CA ARG A 37 4.44 -3.94 -10.03
C ARG A 37 3.48 -4.44 -11.11
N VAL A 38 3.93 -4.46 -12.36
CA VAL A 38 3.11 -4.91 -13.51
C VAL A 38 2.90 -6.43 -13.48
N LEU A 39 3.85 -7.20 -12.93
CA LEU A 39 3.78 -8.66 -12.84
C LEU A 39 3.06 -9.17 -11.58
N ARG A 40 2.75 -8.32 -10.60
CA ARG A 40 2.02 -8.75 -9.39
C ARG A 40 0.53 -8.88 -9.67
N PRO A 41 -0.11 -9.95 -9.19
CA PRO A 41 -1.55 -10.09 -9.24
C PRO A 41 -2.25 -8.86 -8.67
N ALA A 42 -3.22 -8.31 -9.39
CA ALA A 42 -3.96 -7.13 -8.98
C ALA A 42 -5.36 -7.48 -8.43
N ARG A 43 -5.84 -8.71 -8.69
CA ARG A 43 -7.16 -9.22 -8.32
C ARG A 43 -7.07 -10.58 -7.65
N PHE A 44 -8.14 -10.96 -6.94
CA PHE A 44 -8.22 -12.30 -6.34
C PHE A 44 -8.11 -13.42 -7.37
N ASP A 45 -8.71 -13.27 -8.55
CA ASP A 45 -8.66 -14.26 -9.64
C ASP A 45 -7.25 -14.54 -10.15
N ASP A 46 -6.37 -13.55 -10.07
CA ASP A 46 -4.98 -13.66 -10.52
C ASP A 46 -4.06 -14.28 -9.45
N PHE A 47 -4.54 -14.37 -8.20
CA PHE A 47 -3.75 -14.90 -7.10
C PHE A 47 -3.79 -16.42 -7.08
N THR A 48 -2.69 -17.05 -7.49
CA THR A 48 -2.59 -18.50 -7.53
C THR A 48 -2.39 -19.09 -6.15
N GLY A 49 -3.22 -20.09 -5.80
CA GLY A 49 -3.15 -20.82 -4.56
C GLY A 49 -4.07 -20.34 -3.44
N GLN A 50 -4.14 -21.11 -2.35
CA GLN A 50 -4.98 -20.78 -1.18
C GLN A 50 -6.47 -20.56 -1.50
N LYS A 51 -6.99 -21.27 -2.52
CA LYS A 51 -8.32 -20.99 -3.11
C LYS A 51 -9.43 -20.81 -2.07
N ALA A 52 -9.56 -21.72 -1.12
CA ALA A 52 -10.59 -21.63 -0.07
C ALA A 52 -10.42 -20.39 0.84
N ALA A 53 -9.17 -19.98 1.09
CA ALA A 53 -8.89 -18.78 1.89
C ALA A 53 -9.23 -17.50 1.09
N MET A 54 -8.99 -17.50 -0.21
CA MET A 54 -9.32 -16.39 -1.10
C MET A 54 -10.83 -16.25 -1.27
N GLU A 55 -11.56 -17.33 -1.49
CA GLU A 55 -13.03 -17.34 -1.58
C GLU A 55 -13.69 -16.74 -0.32
N ASN A 56 -13.19 -17.10 0.86
CA ASN A 56 -13.68 -16.53 2.11
C ASN A 56 -13.35 -15.04 2.23
N LEU A 57 -12.11 -14.64 1.90
CA LEU A 57 -11.70 -13.24 1.97
C LEU A 57 -12.47 -12.37 1.00
N GLU A 58 -12.76 -12.85 -0.19
CA GLU A 58 -13.58 -12.15 -1.17
C GLU A 58 -14.98 -11.82 -0.63
N VAL A 59 -15.60 -12.76 0.09
CA VAL A 59 -16.91 -12.52 0.73
C VAL A 59 -16.84 -11.37 1.74
N PHE A 60 -15.80 -11.31 2.58
CA PHE A 60 -15.62 -10.21 3.53
C PHE A 60 -15.40 -8.87 2.83
N VAL A 61 -14.55 -8.84 1.80
CA VAL A 61 -14.27 -7.64 1.02
C VAL A 61 -15.54 -7.13 0.32
N GLN A 62 -16.27 -8.01 -0.36
CA GLN A 62 -17.53 -7.65 -1.01
C GLN A 62 -18.58 -7.13 -0.02
N ALA A 63 -18.65 -7.71 1.19
CA ALA A 63 -19.56 -7.24 2.23
C ALA A 63 -19.18 -5.83 2.71
N ALA A 64 -17.89 -5.54 2.92
CA ALA A 64 -17.40 -4.21 3.29
C ALA A 64 -17.71 -3.16 2.21
N VAL A 65 -17.42 -3.48 0.94
CA VAL A 65 -17.74 -2.62 -0.20
C VAL A 65 -19.23 -2.29 -0.28
N LYS A 66 -20.12 -3.29 -0.09
CA LYS A 66 -21.57 -3.09 -0.10
C LYS A 66 -22.07 -2.20 1.03
N ARG A 67 -21.43 -2.25 2.19
CA ARG A 67 -21.77 -1.38 3.34
C ARG A 67 -21.15 0.01 3.24
N GLY A 68 -20.12 0.20 2.41
CA GLY A 68 -19.33 1.44 2.35
C GLY A 68 -18.50 1.69 3.60
N GLU A 69 -18.08 0.62 4.29
CA GLU A 69 -17.35 0.66 5.57
C GLU A 69 -15.95 0.07 5.38
N ALA A 70 -15.05 0.41 6.31
CA ALA A 70 -13.75 -0.24 6.39
C ALA A 70 -13.92 -1.76 6.59
N LEU A 71 -13.01 -2.55 6.00
CA LEU A 71 -12.94 -3.98 6.26
C LEU A 71 -12.44 -4.21 7.69
N ASP A 72 -12.89 -5.29 8.32
CA ASP A 72 -12.33 -5.73 9.60
C ASP A 72 -10.81 -5.90 9.50
N HIS A 73 -10.10 -5.56 10.59
CA HIS A 73 -8.65 -5.69 10.63
C HIS A 73 -8.22 -7.14 10.37
N MET A 74 -7.19 -7.31 9.53
CA MET A 74 -6.76 -8.61 9.01
C MET A 74 -5.33 -8.95 9.40
N LEU A 75 -5.09 -10.18 9.83
CA LEU A 75 -3.77 -10.73 10.09
C LEU A 75 -3.41 -11.79 9.04
N LEU A 76 -2.34 -11.53 8.30
CA LEU A 76 -1.73 -12.47 7.36
C LEU A 76 -0.53 -13.14 8.01
N HIS A 77 -0.56 -14.46 8.20
CA HIS A 77 0.57 -15.16 8.79
C HIS A 77 0.96 -16.38 7.97
N GLY A 78 2.25 -16.66 7.94
CA GLY A 78 2.81 -17.79 7.19
C GLY A 78 4.24 -17.55 6.75
N PRO A 79 4.88 -18.56 6.15
CA PRO A 79 6.26 -18.47 5.67
C PRO A 79 6.53 -17.25 4.77
N PRO A 80 7.79 -16.83 4.64
CA PRO A 80 8.16 -15.78 3.69
C PRO A 80 7.90 -16.21 2.25
N GLY A 81 7.74 -15.25 1.34
CA GLY A 81 7.58 -15.52 -0.10
C GLY A 81 6.19 -16.00 -0.54
N LEU A 82 5.20 -16.08 0.35
CA LEU A 82 3.83 -16.52 0.01
C LEU A 82 2.90 -15.39 -0.42
N GLY A 83 3.42 -14.23 -0.77
CA GLY A 83 2.62 -13.13 -1.33
C GLY A 83 1.76 -12.36 -0.31
N LYS A 84 2.15 -12.29 0.98
CA LYS A 84 1.41 -11.49 1.99
C LYS A 84 1.22 -10.04 1.58
N THR A 85 2.28 -9.39 1.12
CA THR A 85 2.24 -8.01 0.61
C THR A 85 1.39 -7.89 -0.65
N THR A 86 1.50 -8.84 -1.56
CA THR A 86 0.68 -8.90 -2.78
C THR A 86 -0.80 -9.02 -2.43
N LEU A 87 -1.14 -9.89 -1.47
CA LEU A 87 -2.53 -10.05 -1.03
C LEU A 87 -3.08 -8.78 -0.37
N ALA A 88 -2.28 -8.06 0.41
CA ALA A 88 -2.70 -6.78 0.98
C ALA A 88 -3.01 -5.74 -0.12
N ASN A 89 -2.21 -5.69 -1.19
CA ASN A 89 -2.48 -4.84 -2.34
C ASN A 89 -3.76 -5.25 -3.08
N ILE A 90 -3.98 -6.54 -3.28
CA ILE A 90 -5.23 -7.05 -3.89
C ILE A 90 -6.44 -6.60 -3.08
N VAL A 91 -6.41 -6.76 -1.75
CA VAL A 91 -7.50 -6.33 -0.86
C VAL A 91 -7.77 -4.83 -1.00
N ALA A 92 -6.75 -3.99 -1.00
CA ALA A 92 -6.91 -2.54 -1.17
C ALA A 92 -7.50 -2.19 -2.55
N ASN A 93 -7.05 -2.87 -3.61
CA ASN A 93 -7.58 -2.69 -4.96
C ASN A 93 -9.07 -3.09 -5.05
N GLU A 94 -9.43 -4.23 -4.47
CA GLU A 94 -10.83 -4.72 -4.47
C GLU A 94 -11.75 -3.84 -3.60
N LEU A 95 -11.23 -3.24 -2.52
CA LEU A 95 -11.92 -2.23 -1.73
C LEU A 95 -11.97 -0.85 -2.44
N ASN A 96 -11.19 -0.66 -3.51
CA ASN A 96 -11.01 0.61 -4.23
C ASN A 96 -10.56 1.76 -3.32
N VAL A 97 -9.57 1.51 -2.47
CA VAL A 97 -8.98 2.47 -1.52
C VAL A 97 -7.45 2.49 -1.65
N ALA A 98 -6.83 3.52 -1.07
CA ALA A 98 -5.37 3.60 -1.03
C ALA A 98 -4.78 2.63 0.01
N ILE A 99 -3.54 2.20 -0.23
CA ILE A 99 -2.76 1.41 0.72
C ILE A 99 -1.50 2.18 1.13
N ARG A 100 -1.29 2.28 2.44
CA ARG A 100 -0.03 2.76 3.02
C ARG A 100 0.73 1.56 3.56
N THR A 101 1.98 1.42 3.15
CA THR A 101 2.82 0.28 3.52
C THR A 101 3.95 0.72 4.43
N THR A 102 4.13 0.01 5.53
CA THR A 102 5.24 0.17 6.47
C THR A 102 5.67 -1.19 7.03
N SER A 103 6.60 -1.19 7.96
CA SER A 103 7.02 -2.41 8.65
C SER A 103 7.21 -2.16 10.15
N GLY A 104 7.05 -3.21 10.98
CA GLY A 104 7.21 -3.13 12.42
C GLY A 104 8.52 -2.45 12.86
N PRO A 105 9.68 -2.84 12.30
CA PRO A 105 10.98 -2.22 12.65
C PRO A 105 11.13 -0.73 12.34
N VAL A 106 10.31 -0.18 11.45
CA VAL A 106 10.35 1.25 11.07
C VAL A 106 9.55 2.10 12.05
N LEU A 107 8.58 1.50 12.74
CA LEU A 107 7.72 2.17 13.71
C LEU A 107 8.35 2.13 15.10
N ASP A 108 9.30 3.02 15.34
CA ASP A 108 10.03 3.06 16.62
C ASP A 108 9.29 3.82 17.72
N LYS A 109 8.55 4.86 17.35
CA LYS A 109 7.89 5.79 18.27
C LYS A 109 6.41 5.93 17.97
N PRO A 110 5.59 6.24 18.99
CA PRO A 110 4.17 6.52 18.79
C PRO A 110 3.89 7.61 17.74
N GLY A 111 4.75 8.62 17.65
CA GLY A 111 4.65 9.68 16.66
C GLY A 111 4.75 9.19 15.20
N ASP A 112 5.55 8.15 14.94
CA ASP A 112 5.69 7.57 13.61
C ASP A 112 4.37 6.90 13.18
N LEU A 113 3.75 6.14 14.11
CA LEU A 113 2.46 5.53 13.90
C LEU A 113 1.35 6.59 13.72
N ALA A 114 1.34 7.61 14.57
CA ALA A 114 0.36 8.70 14.48
C ALA A 114 0.46 9.44 13.16
N GLY A 115 1.67 9.74 12.70
CA GLY A 115 1.90 10.38 11.40
C GLY A 115 1.38 9.57 10.21
N LEU A 116 1.44 8.23 10.28
CA LEU A 116 0.85 7.38 9.25
C LEU A 116 -0.68 7.37 9.33
N LEU A 117 -1.24 7.19 10.54
CA LEU A 117 -2.67 7.05 10.74
C LEU A 117 -3.46 8.33 10.43
N THR A 118 -2.90 9.50 10.75
CA THR A 118 -3.53 10.81 10.47
C THR A 118 -3.55 11.18 8.99
N ASN A 119 -2.75 10.50 8.17
CA ASN A 119 -2.70 10.70 6.72
C ASN A 119 -3.52 9.67 5.94
N LEU A 120 -4.29 8.82 6.62
CA LEU A 120 -5.22 7.91 5.97
C LEU A 120 -6.54 8.61 5.66
N GLU A 121 -7.05 8.37 4.47
CA GLU A 121 -8.41 8.73 4.09
C GLU A 121 -9.42 7.68 4.61
N PRO A 122 -10.73 7.98 4.64
CA PRO A 122 -11.74 7.02 5.08
C PRO A 122 -11.66 5.68 4.34
N ASN A 123 -11.62 4.59 5.10
CA ASN A 123 -11.55 3.19 4.66
C ASN A 123 -10.21 2.76 4.03
N ASP A 124 -9.19 3.62 4.02
CA ASP A 124 -7.85 3.26 3.54
C ASP A 124 -7.27 2.06 4.26
N VAL A 125 -6.31 1.41 3.62
CA VAL A 125 -5.58 0.26 4.17
C VAL A 125 -4.22 0.71 4.71
N LEU A 126 -3.92 0.38 5.97
CA LEU A 126 -2.58 0.42 6.53
C LEU A 126 -2.01 -1.00 6.55
N PHE A 127 -0.95 -1.25 5.80
CA PHE A 127 -0.23 -2.52 5.81
C PHE A 127 1.04 -2.41 6.64
N ILE A 128 1.17 -3.28 7.66
CA ILE A 128 2.38 -3.38 8.50
C ILE A 128 3.00 -4.76 8.32
N ASP A 129 4.14 -4.81 7.62
CA ASP A 129 4.91 -6.06 7.52
C ASP A 129 5.72 -6.31 8.82
N GLU A 130 5.98 -7.59 9.11
CA GLU A 130 6.69 -8.00 10.34
C GLU A 130 6.10 -7.35 11.60
N ILE A 131 4.77 -7.29 11.71
CA ILE A 131 4.05 -6.61 12.79
C ILE A 131 4.43 -7.11 14.19
N HIS A 132 4.93 -8.34 14.32
CA HIS A 132 5.45 -8.91 15.57
C HIS A 132 6.71 -8.22 16.09
N ARG A 133 7.30 -7.30 15.32
CA ARG A 133 8.49 -6.52 15.68
C ARG A 133 8.16 -5.10 16.14
N LEU A 134 6.90 -4.78 16.30
CA LEU A 134 6.51 -3.52 16.93
C LEU A 134 7.03 -3.45 18.37
N SER A 135 7.45 -2.26 18.79
CA SER A 135 7.75 -2.02 20.20
C SER A 135 6.48 -2.08 21.04
N PRO A 136 6.53 -2.55 22.31
CA PRO A 136 5.36 -2.61 23.17
C PRO A 136 4.63 -1.26 23.30
N VAL A 137 5.37 -0.17 23.29
CA VAL A 137 4.79 1.18 23.39
C VAL A 137 3.99 1.51 22.16
N VAL A 138 4.52 1.27 20.96
CA VAL A 138 3.78 1.50 19.70
C VAL A 138 2.57 0.58 19.58
N GLU A 139 2.69 -0.66 20.06
CA GLU A 139 1.60 -1.62 20.07
C GLU A 139 0.40 -1.16 20.91
N GLU A 140 0.65 -0.52 22.07
CA GLU A 140 -0.41 0.05 22.91
C GLU A 140 -1.20 1.18 22.21
N TYR A 141 -0.49 2.05 21.48
CA TYR A 141 -1.14 3.09 20.67
C TYR A 141 -1.95 2.49 19.52
N LEU A 142 -1.46 1.41 18.92
CA LEU A 142 -2.15 0.70 17.86
C LEU A 142 -3.48 0.09 18.35
N TYR A 143 -3.56 -0.37 19.60
CA TYR A 143 -4.80 -0.90 20.18
C TYR A 143 -5.93 0.13 20.15
N SER A 144 -5.68 1.35 20.64
CA SER A 144 -6.67 2.41 20.66
C SER A 144 -7.09 2.84 19.25
N ALA A 145 -6.10 2.86 18.32
CA ALA A 145 -6.38 3.16 16.93
C ALA A 145 -7.26 2.11 16.26
N MET A 146 -7.09 0.82 16.57
CA MET A 146 -7.90 -0.27 16.01
C MET A 146 -9.31 -0.35 16.61
N GLU A 147 -9.47 -0.08 17.89
CA GLU A 147 -10.76 -0.24 18.57
C GLU A 147 -11.65 1.00 18.48
N ASP A 148 -11.04 2.17 18.69
CA ASP A 148 -11.77 3.41 18.88
C ASP A 148 -11.54 4.44 17.77
N TYR A 149 -10.71 4.14 16.77
CA TYR A 149 -10.28 5.08 15.74
C TYR A 149 -9.77 6.39 16.31
N ARG A 150 -8.95 6.32 17.35
CA ARG A 150 -8.32 7.47 18.00
C ARG A 150 -6.94 7.12 18.51
N ILE A 151 -6.12 8.14 18.68
CA ILE A 151 -4.79 8.00 19.26
C ILE A 151 -4.53 9.12 20.26
N ASP A 152 -4.05 8.79 21.44
CA ASP A 152 -3.74 9.74 22.50
C ASP A 152 -2.23 9.97 22.56
N LEU A 153 -1.75 11.11 22.05
CA LEU A 153 -0.33 11.44 22.05
C LEU A 153 0.06 12.31 23.24
N VAL A 154 1.10 11.90 23.95
CA VAL A 154 1.74 12.73 24.97
C VAL A 154 2.75 13.64 24.29
N ILE A 155 2.49 14.97 24.30
CA ILE A 155 3.32 15.95 23.56
C ILE A 155 4.51 16.40 24.40
N ASP A 156 4.40 16.47 25.74
CA ASP A 156 5.45 16.93 26.62
C ASP A 156 5.81 15.87 27.66
N SER A 157 7.06 15.86 28.08
CA SER A 157 7.54 15.06 29.20
C SER A 157 7.69 15.92 30.46
N GLY A 158 7.21 15.44 31.61
CA GLY A 158 7.35 16.10 32.89
C GLY A 158 6.04 16.53 33.54
N PRO A 159 6.07 17.38 34.57
CA PRO A 159 4.87 17.75 35.35
C PRO A 159 3.81 18.52 34.54
N ASN A 160 4.14 19.02 33.37
CA ASN A 160 3.24 19.70 32.44
C ASN A 160 2.88 18.87 31.21
N ALA A 161 3.07 17.54 31.27
CA ALA A 161 2.71 16.65 30.17
C ALA A 161 1.24 16.87 29.74
N ARG A 162 1.03 17.09 28.44
CA ARG A 162 -0.28 17.25 27.84
C ARG A 162 -0.53 16.08 26.91
N THR A 163 -1.71 15.48 27.05
CA THR A 163 -2.18 14.47 26.10
C THR A 163 -3.09 15.16 25.09
N VAL A 164 -2.83 14.92 23.82
CA VAL A 164 -3.71 15.33 22.72
C VAL A 164 -4.33 14.09 22.13
N GLN A 165 -5.65 14.05 22.14
CA GLN A 165 -6.42 13.02 21.46
C GLN A 165 -6.65 13.42 20.01
N ILE A 166 -6.32 12.53 19.10
CA ILE A 166 -6.50 12.71 17.65
C ILE A 166 -7.53 11.67 17.21
N GLU A 167 -8.61 12.12 16.62
CA GLU A 167 -9.58 11.25 15.94
C GLU A 167 -9.05 10.82 14.58
N LEU A 168 -9.26 9.57 14.22
CA LEU A 168 -8.83 8.95 12.98
C LEU A 168 -10.04 8.61 12.13
N HIS A 169 -9.86 8.62 10.82
CA HIS A 169 -10.84 8.01 9.94
C HIS A 169 -10.87 6.49 10.15
N PRO A 170 -12.04 5.84 9.99
CA PRO A 170 -12.10 4.38 9.93
C PRO A 170 -11.15 3.85 8.86
N PHE A 171 -10.35 2.87 9.21
CA PHE A 171 -9.33 2.29 8.33
C PHE A 171 -9.25 0.78 8.54
N THR A 172 -8.67 0.08 7.60
CA THR A 172 -8.35 -1.35 7.70
C THR A 172 -6.87 -1.54 7.99
N LEU A 173 -6.54 -2.17 9.13
CA LEU A 173 -5.18 -2.64 9.38
C LEU A 173 -4.99 -4.03 8.81
N ILE A 174 -3.97 -4.21 7.97
CA ILE A 174 -3.50 -5.52 7.53
C ILE A 174 -2.11 -5.74 8.13
N GLY A 175 -2.03 -6.60 9.14
CA GLY A 175 -0.76 -7.02 9.73
C GLY A 175 -0.21 -8.26 9.03
N ALA A 176 1.07 -8.27 8.70
CA ALA A 176 1.75 -9.47 8.18
C ALA A 176 2.83 -9.95 9.13
N THR A 177 2.96 -11.27 9.29
CA THR A 177 4.00 -11.86 10.12
C THR A 177 4.43 -13.24 9.62
N THR A 178 5.70 -13.54 9.74
CA THR A 178 6.24 -14.89 9.57
C THR A 178 6.17 -15.70 10.87
N ARG A 179 5.96 -15.04 12.02
CA ARG A 179 6.05 -15.62 13.37
C ARG A 179 4.84 -15.24 14.21
N SER A 180 3.67 -15.84 13.89
CA SER A 180 2.42 -15.52 14.60
C SER A 180 2.47 -15.81 16.12
N GLY A 181 3.33 -16.73 16.56
CA GLY A 181 3.53 -17.03 17.99
C GLY A 181 4.21 -15.89 18.78
N LEU A 182 4.83 -14.91 18.11
CA LEU A 182 5.47 -13.76 18.76
C LEU A 182 4.52 -12.56 18.92
N LEU A 183 3.33 -12.61 18.33
CA LEU A 183 2.32 -11.58 18.54
C LEU A 183 1.74 -11.70 19.95
N THR A 184 1.56 -10.55 20.60
CA THR A 184 0.88 -10.51 21.89
C THR A 184 -0.57 -10.98 21.75
N ALA A 185 -1.11 -11.55 22.80
CA ALA A 185 -2.51 -12.00 22.81
C ALA A 185 -3.50 -10.83 22.59
N PRO A 186 -3.29 -9.65 23.19
CA PRO A 186 -4.15 -8.49 22.96
C PRO A 186 -4.17 -8.03 21.49
N LEU A 187 -3.01 -7.96 20.85
CA LEU A 187 -2.96 -7.56 19.43
C LEU A 187 -3.66 -8.57 18.54
N ARG A 188 -3.40 -9.87 18.78
CA ARG A 188 -4.02 -10.94 18.00
C ARG A 188 -5.54 -10.94 18.09
N ALA A 189 -6.08 -10.66 19.28
CA ALA A 189 -7.54 -10.65 19.52
C ALA A 189 -8.27 -9.54 18.76
N ARG A 190 -7.55 -8.48 18.34
CA ARG A 190 -8.13 -7.34 17.60
C ARG A 190 -8.24 -7.57 16.10
N PHE A 191 -7.67 -8.64 15.59
CA PHE A 191 -7.84 -9.02 14.18
C PHE A 191 -9.08 -9.88 14.01
N GLY A 192 -10.11 -9.33 13.35
CA GLY A 192 -11.35 -10.05 13.04
C GLY A 192 -11.13 -11.12 11.97
N ILE A 193 -10.20 -10.89 11.04
CA ILE A 193 -9.87 -11.81 9.96
C ILE A 193 -8.45 -12.35 10.16
N ASN A 194 -8.32 -13.68 10.31
CA ASN A 194 -7.03 -14.35 10.46
C ASN A 194 -6.81 -15.31 9.29
N LEU A 195 -5.82 -15.02 8.45
CA LEU A 195 -5.51 -15.82 7.28
C LEU A 195 -4.12 -16.46 7.39
N ARG A 196 -4.11 -17.78 7.39
CA ARG A 196 -2.87 -18.57 7.38
C ARG A 196 -2.51 -18.97 5.95
N LEU A 197 -1.39 -18.43 5.45
CA LEU A 197 -0.83 -18.83 4.17
C LEU A 197 0.09 -20.04 4.36
N GLN A 198 -0.01 -21.03 3.47
CA GLN A 198 0.75 -22.30 3.54
C GLN A 198 1.41 -22.58 2.19
N TYR A 199 2.50 -23.36 2.20
CA TYR A 199 3.01 -23.92 0.95
C TYR A 199 2.01 -24.94 0.39
N TYR A 200 2.08 -25.14 -0.92
CA TYR A 200 1.29 -26.12 -1.67
C TYR A 200 1.78 -27.54 -1.38
#